data_6215cf08034a068ff5bee6cf75afca4d
#
_entry.id   6215cf08034a068ff5bee6cf75afca4d
#
_cell.length_a   1.000
_cell.length_b   1.000
_cell.length_c   1.000
_cell.angle_alpha   90.00
_cell.angle_beta   90.00
_cell.angle_gamma   90.00
#
_symmetry.space_group_name_H-M   'P 1'
#
loop_
_entity.id
_entity.type
_entity.pdbx_description
1 polymer ?
#
loop_
_entity_poly.entity_id
_entity_poly.type
_entity_poly.pdbx_seq_one_letter_code
_entity_poly.pdbx_strand_id
1 'polypeptide(L)'
;MLTNRLALAQRYRPEMLDAARSRFLQDHPSYAATARLRDLRATEYARLDRQGHIYLDYTGGSLYAEGQVHRHLEILQENVFGNPHSVNPTSMAATRLVDAARAYVYDFFRASLEEYTVIFTPNASGALKLVGEAYPFAPGGRYMLTFDNHNSVNGIREFAQAKGAEVLYLPVVPPDLRISQERLDDFLERAEPGHANLFAYPAQSNFSGVQHPLQLIEQAKAAGWDVLLDGAAFTPTNRLDLSVCKPDFVSLSFYKIFG
;
A
#
# COMPACT_ATOMS: atom_id res chain seq x y z
N MET A 1 17.05 -29.65 10.45
CA MET A 1 17.05 -28.24 10.95
C MET A 1 18.33 -27.84 11.67
N LEU A 2 19.06 -28.70 12.36
CA LEU A 2 20.34 -28.38 13.03
C LEU A 2 21.51 -28.11 12.07
N THR A 3 21.58 -28.80 10.95
CA THR A 3 22.64 -28.63 9.94
C THR A 3 22.66 -27.24 9.28
N ASN A 4 21.50 -26.60 9.13
CA ASN A 4 21.43 -25.26 8.54
C ASN A 4 21.84 -24.13 9.51
N ARG A 5 21.69 -24.33 10.82
CA ARG A 5 22.17 -23.37 11.84
C ARG A 5 23.67 -23.33 11.96
N LEU A 6 24.33 -24.49 11.83
CA LEU A 6 25.80 -24.59 11.84
C LEU A 6 26.42 -23.94 10.58
N ALA A 7 25.78 -24.12 9.41
CA ALA A 7 26.25 -23.50 8.17
C ALA A 7 26.10 -21.97 8.17
N LEU A 8 25.06 -21.41 8.84
CA LEU A 8 24.87 -19.97 9.03
C LEU A 8 25.88 -19.38 10.03
N ALA A 9 26.14 -20.08 11.15
CA ALA A 9 27.12 -19.66 12.13
C ALA A 9 28.57 -19.63 11.55
N GLN A 10 28.88 -20.53 10.60
CA GLN A 10 30.17 -20.53 9.88
C GLN A 10 30.33 -19.38 8.87
N ARG A 11 29.23 -18.72 8.46
CA ARG A 11 29.25 -17.56 7.55
C ARG A 11 29.26 -16.22 8.25
N TYR A 12 28.86 -16.16 9.52
CA TYR A 12 28.86 -14.93 10.30
C TYR A 12 30.27 -14.66 10.83
N ARG A 13 30.90 -13.58 10.36
CA ARG A 13 32.22 -13.13 10.69
C ARG A 13 32.21 -11.71 11.26
N PRO A 14 31.84 -11.53 12.54
CA PRO A 14 31.74 -10.22 13.17
C PRO A 14 33.06 -9.42 13.11
N GLU A 15 34.20 -10.10 13.09
CA GLU A 15 35.53 -9.49 12.94
C GLU A 15 35.73 -8.78 11.59
N MET A 16 34.91 -9.11 10.59
CA MET A 16 34.97 -8.47 9.28
C MET A 16 34.06 -7.25 9.15
N LEU A 17 33.28 -6.92 10.19
CA LEU A 17 32.24 -5.90 10.13
C LEU A 17 32.80 -4.52 9.75
N ASP A 18 33.89 -4.10 10.36
CA ASP A 18 34.47 -2.77 10.12
C ASP A 18 35.05 -2.66 8.69
N ALA A 19 35.71 -3.72 8.21
CA ALA A 19 36.20 -3.77 6.84
C ALA A 19 35.04 -3.77 5.82
N ALA A 20 34.01 -4.57 6.06
CA ALA A 20 32.80 -4.62 5.21
C ALA A 20 32.06 -3.29 5.19
N ARG A 21 31.92 -2.62 6.34
CA ARG A 21 31.33 -1.30 6.47
C ARG A 21 32.11 -0.25 5.69
N SER A 22 33.44 -0.25 5.84
CA SER A 22 34.31 0.71 5.14
C SER A 22 34.19 0.55 3.63
N ARG A 23 34.20 -0.69 3.14
CA ARG A 23 34.01 -0.99 1.73
C ARG A 23 32.60 -0.55 1.25
N PHE A 24 31.56 -0.88 1.99
CA PHE A 24 30.18 -0.46 1.66
C PHE A 24 30.05 1.05 1.53
N LEU A 25 30.67 1.83 2.44
CA LEU A 25 30.62 3.30 2.39
C LEU A 25 31.42 3.87 1.21
N GLN A 26 32.47 3.17 0.73
CA GLN A 26 33.20 3.52 -0.48
C GLN A 26 32.37 3.23 -1.74
N ASP A 27 31.72 2.06 -1.79
CA ASP A 27 30.92 1.62 -2.91
C ASP A 27 29.59 2.40 -3.00
N HIS A 28 29.08 2.88 -1.86
CA HIS A 28 27.79 3.58 -1.74
C HIS A 28 27.89 4.90 -0.97
N PRO A 29 28.60 5.92 -1.50
CA PRO A 29 28.84 7.18 -0.79
C PRO A 29 27.56 7.96 -0.46
N SER A 30 26.50 7.79 -1.23
CA SER A 30 25.18 8.39 -0.98
C SER A 30 24.54 7.91 0.32
N TYR A 31 24.98 6.77 0.88
CA TYR A 31 24.50 6.27 2.18
C TYR A 31 24.78 7.27 3.32
N ALA A 32 25.81 8.10 3.19
CA ALA A 32 26.09 9.15 4.18
C ALA A 32 24.93 10.14 4.36
N ALA A 33 24.13 10.38 3.30
CA ALA A 33 22.95 11.23 3.37
C ALA A 33 21.82 10.66 4.26
N THR A 34 21.88 9.37 4.60
CA THR A 34 20.92 8.73 5.50
C THR A 34 21.23 8.92 6.98
N ALA A 35 22.29 9.67 7.33
CA ALA A 35 22.70 9.89 8.73
C ALA A 35 21.56 10.39 9.61
N ARG A 36 20.69 11.26 9.07
CA ARG A 36 19.49 11.77 9.76
C ARG A 36 18.54 10.65 10.23
N LEU A 37 18.49 9.52 9.55
CA LEU A 37 17.66 8.38 9.96
C LEU A 37 18.15 7.75 11.27
N ARG A 38 19.46 7.86 11.57
CA ARG A 38 20.01 7.39 12.85
C ARG A 38 19.55 8.26 14.01
N ASP A 39 19.49 9.58 13.80
CA ASP A 39 18.99 10.51 14.80
C ASP A 39 17.50 10.28 15.06
N LEU A 40 16.73 10.10 13.97
CA LEU A 40 15.31 9.74 14.06
C LEU A 40 15.11 8.40 14.79
N ARG A 41 15.95 7.39 14.52
CA ARG A 41 15.90 6.11 15.23
C ARG A 41 16.17 6.29 16.73
N ALA A 42 17.18 7.10 17.08
CA ALA A 42 17.58 7.33 18.47
C ALA A 42 16.51 8.08 19.27
N THR A 43 15.72 8.95 18.66
CA THR A 43 14.67 9.72 19.29
C THR A 43 13.30 9.02 19.27
N GLU A 44 12.84 8.64 18.08
CA GLU A 44 11.48 8.17 17.86
C GLU A 44 11.32 6.64 17.99
N TYR A 45 12.42 5.89 17.84
CA TYR A 45 12.42 4.42 17.81
C TYR A 45 13.40 3.80 18.78
N ALA A 46 13.85 4.53 19.79
CA ALA A 46 14.84 4.08 20.79
C ALA A 46 14.44 2.77 21.51
N ARG A 47 13.14 2.45 21.55
CA ARG A 47 12.64 1.19 22.10
C ARG A 47 13.16 -0.07 21.37
N LEU A 48 13.50 0.05 20.07
CA LEU A 48 14.10 -1.05 19.30
C LEU A 48 15.48 -1.40 19.87
N ASP A 49 16.31 -0.39 20.14
CA ASP A 49 17.64 -0.57 20.66
C ASP A 49 17.60 -1.06 22.12
N ARG A 50 16.71 -0.52 22.94
CA ARG A 50 16.49 -0.98 24.33
C ARG A 50 16.08 -2.46 24.41
N GLN A 51 15.35 -2.96 23.40
CA GLN A 51 14.87 -4.34 23.34
C GLN A 51 15.77 -5.26 22.49
N GLY A 52 16.80 -4.71 21.86
CA GLY A 52 17.69 -5.46 20.96
C GLY A 52 16.99 -5.96 19.69
N HIS A 53 15.95 -5.26 19.23
CA HIS A 53 15.21 -5.66 18.03
C HIS A 53 15.80 -5.05 16.76
N ILE A 54 15.89 -5.89 15.72
CA ILE A 54 16.14 -5.49 14.33
C ILE A 54 14.83 -5.69 13.59
N TYR A 55 14.14 -4.60 13.25
CA TYR A 55 12.87 -4.65 12.54
C TYR A 55 13.07 -4.45 11.03
N LEU A 56 12.63 -5.41 10.23
CA LEU A 56 12.77 -5.42 8.76
C LEU A 56 11.46 -5.72 8.04
N ASP A 57 10.34 -5.89 8.76
CA ASP A 57 9.06 -6.28 8.19
C ASP A 57 8.16 -5.07 7.86
N TYR A 58 8.68 -4.11 7.12
CA TYR A 58 7.89 -2.94 6.69
C TYR A 58 6.79 -3.27 5.66
N THR A 59 6.85 -4.43 5.02
CA THR A 59 5.75 -4.94 4.18
C THR A 59 4.55 -5.34 5.04
N GLY A 60 4.79 -5.86 6.24
CA GLY A 60 3.76 -6.21 7.21
C GLY A 60 3.15 -4.99 7.89
N GLY A 61 3.97 -4.01 8.23
CA GLY A 61 3.52 -2.76 8.87
C GLY A 61 4.67 -1.83 9.21
N SER A 62 4.44 -0.53 9.24
CA SER A 62 5.39 0.43 9.77
C SER A 62 5.35 0.49 11.30
N LEU A 63 6.41 1.01 11.87
CA LEU A 63 6.48 1.27 13.30
C LEU A 63 6.00 2.70 13.58
N TYR A 64 5.16 2.85 14.58
CA TYR A 64 4.78 4.16 15.07
C TYR A 64 5.95 4.88 15.77
N ALA A 65 6.09 6.17 15.55
CA ALA A 65 7.05 7.02 16.24
C ALA A 65 6.58 7.32 17.69
N GLU A 66 7.52 7.55 18.60
CA GLU A 66 7.19 7.90 19.99
C GLU A 66 6.41 9.21 20.05
N GLY A 67 6.78 10.19 19.24
CA GLY A 67 6.07 11.46 19.11
C GLY A 67 4.61 11.31 18.66
N GLN A 68 4.26 10.30 17.86
CA GLN A 68 2.86 10.03 17.49
C GLN A 68 2.03 9.59 18.70
N VAL A 69 2.60 8.76 19.58
CA VAL A 69 1.93 8.32 20.81
C VAL A 69 1.69 9.50 21.74
N HIS A 70 2.71 10.34 21.96
CA HIS A 70 2.58 11.56 22.78
C HIS A 70 1.53 12.50 22.21
N ARG A 71 1.57 12.76 20.90
CA ARG A 71 0.59 13.64 20.26
C ARG A 71 -0.83 13.10 20.33
N HIS A 72 -1.00 11.78 20.19
CA HIS A 72 -2.31 11.15 20.34
C HIS A 72 -2.85 11.31 21.78
N LEU A 73 -2.00 11.12 22.77
CA LEU A 73 -2.35 11.31 24.17
C LEU A 73 -2.75 12.75 24.46
N GLU A 74 -1.98 13.74 23.99
CA GLU A 74 -2.29 15.17 24.11
C GLU A 74 -3.67 15.50 23.51
N ILE A 75 -3.94 15.03 22.29
CA ILE A 75 -5.23 15.24 21.63
C ILE A 75 -6.39 14.75 22.50
N LEU A 76 -6.24 13.58 23.13
CA LEU A 76 -7.29 13.01 23.99
C LEU A 76 -7.40 13.73 25.34
N GLN A 77 -6.30 14.22 25.89
CA GLN A 77 -6.29 14.93 27.17
C GLN A 77 -6.82 16.36 27.07
N GLU A 78 -6.57 17.05 25.97
CA GLU A 78 -6.93 18.44 25.76
C GLU A 78 -8.34 18.64 25.19
N ASN A 79 -8.98 17.59 24.68
CA ASN A 79 -10.25 17.69 23.97
C ASN A 79 -11.30 16.73 24.51
N VAL A 80 -12.55 17.10 24.32
CA VAL A 80 -13.70 16.22 24.54
C VAL A 80 -14.33 15.94 23.19
N PHE A 81 -14.30 14.68 22.76
CA PHE A 81 -14.85 14.25 21.48
C PHE A 81 -16.22 13.61 21.65
N GLY A 82 -17.16 14.03 20.82
CA GLY A 82 -18.48 13.41 20.68
C GLY A 82 -18.61 12.67 19.35
N ASN A 83 -19.79 12.13 19.09
CA ASN A 83 -20.10 11.59 17.78
C ASN A 83 -20.04 12.70 16.71
N PRO A 84 -19.29 12.56 15.62
CA PRO A 84 -19.19 13.59 14.58
C PRO A 84 -20.55 13.87 13.91
N HIS A 85 -20.59 14.91 13.05
CA HIS A 85 -21.74 15.30 12.24
C HIS A 85 -22.92 15.93 13.01
N SER A 86 -22.65 16.53 14.17
CA SER A 86 -23.61 17.35 14.92
C SER A 86 -23.00 18.71 15.25
N VAL A 87 -23.83 19.72 15.54
CA VAL A 87 -23.39 21.11 15.74
C VAL A 87 -22.95 21.45 17.18
N ASN A 88 -23.05 20.50 18.12
CA ASN A 88 -22.54 20.74 19.46
C ASN A 88 -20.99 20.74 19.49
N PRO A 89 -20.35 21.40 20.48
CA PRO A 89 -18.90 21.60 20.49
C PRO A 89 -18.08 20.32 20.44
N THR A 90 -18.50 19.24 21.11
CA THR A 90 -17.77 17.97 21.18
C THR A 90 -17.85 17.20 19.86
N SER A 91 -19.01 17.21 19.20
CA SER A 91 -19.21 16.62 17.87
C SER A 91 -18.43 17.39 16.81
N MET A 92 -18.44 18.73 16.88
CA MET A 92 -17.63 19.54 15.95
C MET A 92 -16.14 19.34 16.13
N ALA A 93 -15.65 19.08 17.35
CA ALA A 93 -14.25 18.75 17.59
C ALA A 93 -13.87 17.45 16.87
N ALA A 94 -14.70 16.41 16.96
CA ALA A 94 -14.48 15.15 16.24
C ALA A 94 -14.57 15.34 14.69
N THR A 95 -15.56 16.11 14.23
CA THR A 95 -15.71 16.41 12.78
C THR A 95 -14.46 17.12 12.24
N ARG A 96 -13.97 18.16 12.91
CA ARG A 96 -12.76 18.87 12.49
C ARG A 96 -11.53 17.94 12.41
N LEU A 97 -11.40 17.01 13.35
CA LEU A 97 -10.28 16.05 13.33
C LEU A 97 -10.36 15.11 12.12
N VAL A 98 -11.55 14.61 11.81
CA VAL A 98 -11.78 13.76 10.63
C VAL A 98 -11.53 14.54 9.34
N ASP A 99 -12.01 15.77 9.24
CA ASP A 99 -11.83 16.62 8.05
C ASP A 99 -10.35 16.99 7.85
N ALA A 100 -9.62 17.28 8.94
CA ALA A 100 -8.18 17.51 8.88
C ALA A 100 -7.43 16.26 8.41
N ALA A 101 -7.82 15.08 8.86
CA ALA A 101 -7.23 13.82 8.40
C ALA A 101 -7.50 13.58 6.89
N ARG A 102 -8.72 13.87 6.40
CA ARG A 102 -9.02 13.81 4.96
C ARG A 102 -8.18 14.80 4.16
N ALA A 103 -8.10 16.06 4.59
CA ALA A 103 -7.30 17.08 3.94
C ALA A 103 -5.83 16.66 3.83
N TYR A 104 -5.28 16.08 4.89
CA TYR A 104 -3.92 15.55 4.89
C TYR A 104 -3.73 14.41 3.87
N VAL A 105 -4.70 13.51 3.73
CA VAL A 105 -4.64 12.43 2.73
C VAL A 105 -4.62 13.00 1.31
N TYR A 106 -5.46 14.00 1.01
CA TYR A 106 -5.43 14.68 -0.29
C TYR A 106 -4.07 15.30 -0.59
N ASP A 107 -3.50 16.04 0.37
CA ASP A 107 -2.18 16.66 0.22
C ASP A 107 -1.06 15.62 0.05
N PHE A 108 -1.07 14.59 0.90
CA PHE A 108 -0.02 13.57 0.90
C PHE A 108 0.07 12.82 -0.41
N PHE A 109 -1.08 12.46 -1.00
CA PHE A 109 -1.17 11.77 -2.29
C PHE A 109 -1.34 12.72 -3.48
N ARG A 110 -1.41 14.02 -3.27
CA ARG A 110 -1.69 15.04 -4.31
C ARG A 110 -2.97 14.72 -5.10
N ALA A 111 -3.98 14.22 -4.40
CA ALA A 111 -5.26 13.88 -4.98
C ALA A 111 -6.14 15.13 -5.13
N SER A 112 -6.83 15.26 -6.27
CA SER A 112 -7.81 16.33 -6.48
C SER A 112 -9.12 16.01 -5.77
N LEU A 113 -9.70 16.98 -5.06
CA LEU A 113 -11.04 16.90 -4.46
C LEU A 113 -12.15 16.74 -5.50
N GLU A 114 -11.90 17.14 -6.75
CA GLU A 114 -12.86 17.00 -7.85
C GLU A 114 -12.85 15.60 -8.47
N GLU A 115 -11.70 14.89 -8.34
CA GLU A 115 -11.51 13.57 -8.95
C GLU A 115 -11.66 12.41 -7.94
N TYR A 116 -11.34 12.66 -6.65
CA TYR A 116 -11.29 11.61 -5.63
C TYR A 116 -12.12 11.93 -4.40
N THR A 117 -12.63 10.88 -3.77
CA THR A 117 -13.24 10.93 -2.45
C THR A 117 -12.48 10.00 -1.51
N VAL A 118 -12.04 10.53 -0.36
CA VAL A 118 -11.39 9.74 0.70
C VAL A 118 -12.47 9.07 1.55
N ILE A 119 -12.44 7.74 1.60
CA ILE A 119 -13.33 6.91 2.42
C ILE A 119 -12.48 6.13 3.43
N PHE A 120 -12.66 6.42 4.71
CA PHE A 120 -12.02 5.68 5.79
C PHE A 120 -12.76 4.37 6.07
N THR A 121 -12.00 3.28 6.13
CA THR A 121 -12.48 1.94 6.47
C THR A 121 -11.60 1.37 7.58
N PRO A 122 -12.00 0.30 8.28
CA PRO A 122 -11.17 -0.29 9.34
C PRO A 122 -9.78 -0.74 8.87
N ASN A 123 -9.65 -1.11 7.60
CA ASN A 123 -8.39 -1.56 6.97
C ASN A 123 -8.55 -1.62 5.44
N ALA A 124 -7.46 -1.91 4.71
CA ALA A 124 -7.49 -2.05 3.25
C ALA A 124 -8.43 -3.16 2.77
N SER A 125 -8.57 -4.26 3.53
CA SER A 125 -9.53 -5.32 3.16
C SER A 125 -10.97 -4.83 3.20
N GLY A 126 -11.32 -3.95 4.14
CA GLY A 126 -12.63 -3.28 4.19
C GLY A 126 -12.84 -2.35 3.00
N ALA A 127 -11.81 -1.61 2.58
CA ALA A 127 -11.85 -0.75 1.40
C ALA A 127 -12.06 -1.58 0.12
N LEU A 128 -11.30 -2.66 -0.06
CA LEU A 128 -11.40 -3.57 -1.20
C LEU A 128 -12.77 -4.27 -1.25
N LYS A 129 -13.29 -4.68 -0.09
CA LYS A 129 -14.64 -5.24 0.02
C LYS A 129 -15.68 -4.23 -0.42
N LEU A 130 -15.58 -2.97 0.01
CA LEU A 130 -16.50 -1.91 -0.40
C LEU A 130 -16.52 -1.72 -1.92
N VAL A 131 -15.35 -1.73 -2.58
CA VAL A 131 -15.28 -1.70 -4.05
C VAL A 131 -15.97 -2.93 -4.64
N GLY A 132 -15.69 -4.14 -4.18
CA GLY A 132 -16.30 -5.37 -4.68
C GLY A 132 -17.84 -5.37 -4.57
N GLU A 133 -18.35 -4.88 -3.44
CA GLU A 133 -19.80 -4.77 -3.20
C GLU A 133 -20.46 -3.70 -4.07
N ALA A 134 -19.82 -2.53 -4.20
CA ALA A 134 -20.39 -1.36 -4.86
C ALA A 134 -20.19 -1.36 -6.38
N TYR A 135 -19.11 -1.98 -6.89
CA TYR A 135 -18.81 -1.98 -8.31
C TYR A 135 -19.94 -2.66 -9.12
N PRO A 136 -20.38 -2.07 -10.24
CA PRO A 136 -21.58 -2.49 -10.97
C PRO A 136 -21.32 -3.72 -11.86
N PHE A 137 -20.72 -4.76 -11.32
CA PHE A 137 -20.58 -6.03 -12.02
C PHE A 137 -21.93 -6.56 -12.50
N ALA A 138 -21.95 -7.11 -13.71
CA ALA A 138 -23.14 -7.69 -14.33
C ALA A 138 -22.71 -8.74 -15.39
N PRO A 139 -23.62 -9.57 -15.88
CA PRO A 139 -23.36 -10.45 -17.01
C PRO A 139 -22.78 -9.66 -18.21
N GLY A 140 -21.71 -10.16 -18.83
CA GLY A 140 -20.93 -9.48 -19.85
C GLY A 140 -19.78 -8.62 -19.32
N GLY A 141 -19.86 -8.16 -18.07
CA GLY A 141 -18.74 -7.45 -17.43
C GLY A 141 -17.61 -8.38 -16.98
N ARG A 142 -16.47 -7.80 -16.66
CA ARG A 142 -15.26 -8.56 -16.30
C ARG A 142 -14.54 -8.02 -15.08
N TYR A 143 -13.97 -8.94 -14.33
CA TYR A 143 -13.02 -8.66 -13.27
C TYR A 143 -11.68 -9.30 -13.59
N MET A 144 -10.67 -8.50 -13.93
CA MET A 144 -9.31 -8.96 -14.17
C MET A 144 -8.42 -8.63 -12.97
N LEU A 145 -7.58 -9.58 -12.57
CA LEU A 145 -6.61 -9.36 -11.50
C LEU A 145 -5.31 -10.12 -11.77
N THR A 146 -4.19 -9.61 -11.27
CA THR A 146 -2.90 -10.30 -11.36
C THR A 146 -2.78 -11.44 -10.35
N PHE A 147 -1.99 -12.46 -10.65
CA PHE A 147 -1.80 -13.63 -9.78
C PHE A 147 -1.15 -13.31 -8.44
N ASP A 148 -0.37 -12.24 -8.37
CA ASP A 148 0.40 -11.84 -7.19
C ASP A 148 -0.31 -10.80 -6.31
N ASN A 149 -1.62 -10.66 -6.49
CA ASN A 149 -2.46 -9.84 -5.62
C ASN A 149 -2.58 -10.41 -4.21
N HIS A 150 -2.76 -9.52 -3.24
CA HIS A 150 -3.14 -9.89 -1.89
C HIS A 150 -4.52 -10.58 -1.86
N ASN A 151 -4.74 -11.49 -0.90
CA ASN A 151 -6.00 -12.24 -0.76
C ASN A 151 -7.24 -11.35 -0.66
N SER A 152 -7.12 -10.14 -0.12
CA SER A 152 -8.25 -9.19 -0.04
C SER A 152 -8.71 -8.72 -1.42
N VAL A 153 -7.78 -8.55 -2.38
CA VAL A 153 -8.10 -8.24 -3.79
C VAL A 153 -8.71 -9.46 -4.46
N ASN A 154 -8.14 -10.65 -4.21
CA ASN A 154 -8.72 -11.91 -4.70
C ASN A 154 -10.17 -12.11 -4.25
N GLY A 155 -10.55 -11.64 -3.07
CA GLY A 155 -11.90 -11.74 -2.54
C GLY A 155 -12.96 -11.01 -3.35
N ILE A 156 -12.59 -10.00 -4.15
CA ILE A 156 -13.53 -9.27 -5.03
C ILE A 156 -14.16 -10.19 -6.07
N ARG A 157 -13.48 -11.26 -6.48
CA ARG A 157 -14.02 -12.26 -7.43
C ARG A 157 -15.37 -12.83 -7.01
N GLU A 158 -15.59 -13.01 -5.71
CA GLU A 158 -16.84 -13.57 -5.19
C GLU A 158 -18.02 -12.64 -5.49
N PHE A 159 -17.81 -11.31 -5.38
CA PHE A 159 -18.81 -10.31 -5.75
C PHE A 159 -19.00 -10.24 -7.27
N ALA A 160 -17.93 -10.33 -8.05
CA ALA A 160 -17.98 -10.32 -9.50
C ALA A 160 -18.76 -11.53 -10.02
N GLN A 161 -18.42 -12.73 -9.56
CA GLN A 161 -19.09 -13.99 -9.94
C GLN A 161 -20.58 -14.01 -9.49
N ALA A 162 -20.86 -13.57 -8.26
CA ALA A 162 -22.24 -13.51 -7.76
C ALA A 162 -23.14 -12.58 -8.59
N LYS A 163 -22.56 -11.56 -9.24
CA LYS A 163 -23.24 -10.64 -10.14
C LYS A 163 -23.15 -11.06 -11.62
N GLY A 164 -22.56 -12.22 -11.92
CA GLY A 164 -22.49 -12.81 -13.27
C GLY A 164 -21.36 -12.29 -14.15
N ALA A 165 -20.40 -11.54 -13.61
CA ALA A 165 -19.21 -11.11 -14.34
C ALA A 165 -18.17 -12.24 -14.47
N GLU A 166 -17.41 -12.23 -15.57
CA GLU A 166 -16.30 -13.15 -15.81
C GLU A 166 -15.07 -12.72 -14.97
N VAL A 167 -14.38 -13.70 -14.37
CA VAL A 167 -13.12 -13.43 -13.62
C VAL A 167 -11.93 -13.92 -14.42
N LEU A 168 -10.98 -13.02 -14.67
CA LEU A 168 -9.76 -13.25 -15.44
C LEU A 168 -8.53 -13.10 -14.55
N TYR A 169 -7.60 -14.06 -14.62
CA TYR A 169 -6.34 -13.99 -13.90
C TYR A 169 -5.18 -13.71 -14.86
N LEU A 170 -4.63 -12.51 -14.81
CA LEU A 170 -3.45 -12.12 -15.55
C LEU A 170 -2.21 -12.74 -14.88
N PRO A 171 -1.48 -13.65 -15.58
CA PRO A 171 -0.32 -14.33 -14.99
C PRO A 171 0.89 -13.41 -14.89
N VAL A 172 1.70 -13.60 -13.82
CA VAL A 172 3.07 -13.08 -13.74
C VAL A 172 4.04 -14.17 -14.22
N VAL A 173 5.14 -13.76 -14.85
CA VAL A 173 6.06 -14.67 -15.54
C VAL A 173 7.30 -14.96 -14.71
N PRO A 174 7.58 -16.23 -14.33
CA PRO A 174 8.83 -16.62 -13.70
C PRO A 174 10.03 -16.42 -14.66
N PRO A 175 11.26 -16.21 -14.15
CA PRO A 175 11.59 -16.14 -12.71
C PRO A 175 11.32 -14.78 -12.06
N ASP A 176 11.13 -13.73 -12.86
CA ASP A 176 11.09 -12.33 -12.39
C ASP A 176 9.73 -11.94 -11.79
N LEU A 177 8.71 -12.76 -11.96
CA LEU A 177 7.34 -12.56 -11.49
C LEU A 177 6.75 -11.21 -11.93
N ARG A 178 7.07 -10.79 -13.15
CA ARG A 178 6.55 -9.57 -13.77
C ARG A 178 5.42 -9.86 -14.74
N ILE A 179 4.57 -8.89 -14.98
CA ILE A 179 3.58 -8.93 -16.06
C ILE A 179 4.34 -8.84 -17.40
N SER A 180 4.08 -9.76 -18.32
CA SER A 180 4.55 -9.66 -19.71
C SER A 180 3.67 -8.69 -20.48
N GLN A 181 4.27 -7.79 -21.28
CA GLN A 181 3.51 -6.83 -22.09
C GLN A 181 2.58 -7.55 -23.08
N GLU A 182 3.06 -8.58 -23.77
CA GLU A 182 2.25 -9.40 -24.69
C GLU A 182 1.00 -9.98 -23.99
N ARG A 183 1.18 -10.52 -22.77
CA ARG A 183 0.06 -11.06 -21.99
C ARG A 183 -0.90 -9.97 -21.56
N LEU A 184 -0.37 -8.82 -21.16
CA LEU A 184 -1.20 -7.68 -20.76
C LEU A 184 -2.07 -7.24 -21.93
N ASP A 185 -1.48 -7.07 -23.12
CA ASP A 185 -2.20 -6.62 -24.32
C ASP A 185 -3.33 -7.60 -24.67
N ASP A 186 -3.05 -8.91 -24.70
CA ASP A 186 -4.05 -9.97 -24.90
C ASP A 186 -5.21 -9.91 -23.90
N PHE A 187 -4.92 -9.54 -22.64
CA PHE A 187 -5.93 -9.48 -21.58
C PHE A 187 -6.70 -8.16 -21.60
N LEU A 188 -6.05 -7.06 -21.96
CA LEU A 188 -6.71 -5.76 -22.08
C LEU A 188 -7.72 -5.74 -23.24
N GLU A 189 -7.44 -6.41 -24.34
CA GLU A 189 -8.37 -6.56 -25.48
C GLU A 189 -9.66 -7.31 -25.12
N ARG A 190 -9.71 -7.97 -23.96
CA ARG A 190 -10.91 -8.67 -23.48
C ARG A 190 -11.94 -7.77 -22.81
N ALA A 191 -11.70 -6.45 -22.73
CA ALA A 191 -12.73 -5.53 -22.22
C ALA A 191 -13.99 -5.61 -23.09
N GLU A 192 -15.15 -5.80 -22.47
CA GLU A 192 -16.40 -5.85 -23.20
C GLU A 192 -17.00 -4.43 -23.28
N PRO A 193 -17.13 -3.84 -24.48
CA PRO A 193 -17.64 -2.50 -24.63
C PRO A 193 -19.06 -2.34 -24.05
N GLY A 194 -19.28 -1.26 -23.30
CA GLY A 194 -20.58 -0.97 -22.68
C GLY A 194 -20.88 -1.77 -21.41
N HIS A 195 -19.94 -2.58 -20.95
CA HIS A 195 -20.03 -3.31 -19.68
C HIS A 195 -19.03 -2.79 -18.66
N ALA A 196 -19.25 -3.12 -17.39
CA ALA A 196 -18.34 -2.78 -16.30
C ALA A 196 -17.15 -3.76 -16.29
N ASN A 197 -15.95 -3.26 -16.58
CA ASN A 197 -14.72 -4.04 -16.60
C ASN A 197 -13.75 -3.45 -15.55
N LEU A 198 -13.38 -4.22 -14.54
CA LEU A 198 -12.47 -3.81 -13.48
C LEU A 198 -11.15 -4.58 -13.55
N PHE A 199 -10.04 -3.85 -13.68
CA PHE A 199 -8.70 -4.41 -13.56
C PHE A 199 -8.08 -4.06 -12.20
N ALA A 200 -7.72 -5.07 -11.39
CA ALA A 200 -7.09 -4.89 -10.10
C ALA A 200 -5.66 -5.45 -10.09
N TYR A 201 -4.70 -4.62 -9.68
CA TYR A 201 -3.32 -5.08 -9.53
C TYR A 201 -2.62 -4.36 -8.37
N PRO A 202 -1.59 -4.97 -7.73
CA PRO A 202 -0.80 -4.32 -6.70
C PRO A 202 0.24 -3.41 -7.34
N ALA A 203 0.39 -2.17 -6.88
CA ALA A 203 1.52 -1.34 -7.26
C ALA A 203 2.86 -2.00 -6.87
N GLN A 204 2.85 -2.73 -5.76
CA GLN A 204 3.92 -3.63 -5.33
C GLN A 204 3.31 -4.88 -4.70
N SER A 205 3.70 -6.05 -5.21
CA SER A 205 3.28 -7.32 -4.64
C SER A 205 3.82 -7.50 -3.21
N ASN A 206 2.95 -7.80 -2.26
CA ASN A 206 3.37 -8.14 -0.90
C ASN A 206 4.04 -9.53 -0.80
N PHE A 207 3.87 -10.36 -1.82
CA PHE A 207 4.44 -11.70 -1.89
C PHE A 207 5.85 -11.71 -2.48
N SER A 208 6.03 -11.11 -3.67
CA SER A 208 7.31 -11.12 -4.39
C SER A 208 8.15 -9.86 -4.16
N GLY A 209 7.54 -8.75 -3.71
CA GLY A 209 8.16 -7.43 -3.67
C GLY A 209 8.29 -6.76 -5.04
N VAL A 210 7.84 -7.40 -6.10
CA VAL A 210 7.88 -6.83 -7.46
C VAL A 210 6.99 -5.61 -7.53
N GLN A 211 7.54 -4.51 -8.03
CA GLN A 211 6.79 -3.31 -8.36
C GLN A 211 6.33 -3.38 -9.80
N HIS A 212 5.02 -3.26 -9.99
CA HIS A 212 4.42 -3.15 -11.32
C HIS A 212 4.38 -1.69 -11.78
N PRO A 213 4.58 -1.42 -13.08
CA PRO A 213 4.57 -0.07 -13.62
C PRO A 213 3.22 0.62 -13.39
N LEU A 214 3.23 1.87 -12.89
CA LEU A 214 2.00 2.65 -12.73
C LEU A 214 1.39 3.07 -14.09
N GLN A 215 2.17 3.01 -15.17
CA GLN A 215 1.70 3.23 -16.55
C GLN A 215 0.64 2.22 -17.00
N LEU A 216 0.53 1.06 -16.33
CA LEU A 216 -0.54 0.08 -16.59
C LEU A 216 -1.93 0.68 -16.37
N ILE A 217 -2.06 1.70 -15.51
CA ILE A 217 -3.32 2.41 -15.27
C ILE A 217 -3.84 3.03 -16.56
N GLU A 218 -2.98 3.82 -17.24
CA GLU A 218 -3.37 4.49 -18.48
C GLU A 218 -3.64 3.50 -19.62
N GLN A 219 -2.83 2.45 -19.73
CA GLN A 219 -3.03 1.39 -20.73
C GLN A 219 -4.38 0.68 -20.54
N ALA A 220 -4.70 0.31 -19.31
CA ALA A 220 -5.96 -0.35 -19.00
C ALA A 220 -7.17 0.56 -19.24
N LYS A 221 -7.09 1.83 -18.81
CA LYS A 221 -8.17 2.80 -19.04
C LYS A 221 -8.40 3.08 -20.53
N ALA A 222 -7.33 3.18 -21.32
CA ALA A 222 -7.44 3.33 -22.77
C ALA A 222 -8.09 2.12 -23.45
N ALA A 223 -7.98 0.94 -22.85
CA ALA A 223 -8.61 -0.30 -23.32
C ALA A 223 -10.03 -0.55 -22.77
N GLY A 224 -10.59 0.41 -22.00
CA GLY A 224 -11.98 0.32 -21.48
C GLY A 224 -12.11 -0.42 -20.13
N TRP A 225 -11.04 -0.44 -19.34
CA TRP A 225 -11.04 -0.95 -17.98
C TRP A 225 -11.04 0.19 -16.96
N ASP A 226 -11.86 0.08 -15.92
CA ASP A 226 -11.64 0.80 -14.68
C ASP A 226 -10.50 0.14 -13.90
N VAL A 227 -9.71 0.92 -13.17
CA VAL A 227 -8.52 0.41 -12.50
C VAL A 227 -8.62 0.55 -10.99
N LEU A 228 -8.46 -0.58 -10.29
CA LEU A 228 -8.26 -0.65 -8.84
C LEU A 228 -6.78 -0.92 -8.54
N LEU A 229 -6.10 0.08 -8.00
CA LEU A 229 -4.71 -0.02 -7.57
C LEU A 229 -4.63 -0.40 -6.09
N ASP A 230 -4.03 -1.55 -5.77
CA ASP A 230 -3.63 -1.86 -4.40
C ASP A 230 -2.26 -1.23 -4.10
N GLY A 231 -2.30 -0.11 -3.38
CA GLY A 231 -1.11 0.64 -2.95
C GLY A 231 -0.56 0.22 -1.59
N ALA A 232 -1.17 -0.75 -0.91
CA ALA A 232 -0.88 -1.06 0.50
C ALA A 232 0.58 -1.46 0.78
N ALA A 233 1.23 -2.20 -0.13
CA ALA A 233 2.64 -2.58 0.01
C ALA A 233 3.60 -1.58 -0.67
N PHE A 234 3.11 -0.72 -1.54
CA PHE A 234 3.90 0.26 -2.30
C PHE A 234 4.16 1.54 -1.52
N THR A 235 3.11 2.12 -0.95
CA THR A 235 3.13 3.46 -0.35
C THR A 235 4.00 3.62 0.90
N PRO A 236 4.35 2.56 1.67
CA PRO A 236 5.31 2.70 2.78
C PRO A 236 6.71 3.13 2.36
N THR A 237 7.13 2.79 1.15
CA THR A 237 8.51 3.01 0.66
C THR A 237 8.57 3.79 -0.66
N ASN A 238 7.43 4.05 -1.29
CA ASN A 238 7.36 4.72 -2.57
C ASN A 238 6.31 5.83 -2.54
N ARG A 239 6.56 6.88 -3.28
CA ARG A 239 5.59 7.97 -3.46
C ARG A 239 4.55 7.56 -4.49
N LEU A 240 3.28 7.66 -4.11
CA LEU A 240 2.14 7.57 -5.02
C LEU A 240 1.61 8.99 -5.24
N ASP A 241 1.66 9.48 -6.48
CA ASP A 241 1.22 10.83 -6.87
C ASP A 241 -0.03 10.73 -7.74
N LEU A 242 -1.19 10.98 -7.15
CA LEU A 242 -2.48 10.87 -7.83
C LEU A 242 -2.78 12.05 -8.77
N SER A 243 -1.93 13.08 -8.77
CA SER A 243 -2.00 14.12 -9.81
C SER A 243 -1.42 13.65 -11.15
N VAL A 244 -0.60 12.59 -11.13
CA VAL A 244 0.08 12.03 -12.30
C VAL A 244 -0.55 10.70 -12.71
N CYS A 245 -0.67 9.74 -11.79
CA CYS A 245 -1.31 8.46 -12.07
C CYS A 245 -2.74 8.45 -11.50
N LYS A 246 -3.72 8.13 -12.34
CA LYS A 246 -5.14 8.32 -12.03
C LYS A 246 -5.93 7.01 -12.13
N PRO A 247 -5.72 6.04 -11.21
CA PRO A 247 -6.61 4.89 -11.11
C PRO A 247 -8.00 5.33 -10.65
N ASP A 248 -9.02 4.54 -10.93
CA ASP A 248 -10.39 4.85 -10.51
C ASP A 248 -10.61 4.55 -9.02
N PHE A 249 -9.88 3.57 -8.49
CA PHE A 249 -9.87 3.21 -7.08
C PHE A 249 -8.46 2.99 -6.57
N VAL A 250 -8.19 3.44 -5.34
CA VAL A 250 -6.92 3.19 -4.63
C VAL A 250 -7.22 2.60 -3.25
N SER A 251 -6.66 1.43 -2.95
CA SER A 251 -6.70 0.85 -1.62
C SER A 251 -5.38 1.08 -0.89
N LEU A 252 -5.45 1.56 0.36
CA LEU A 252 -4.29 1.93 1.17
C LEU A 252 -4.38 1.34 2.58
N SER A 253 -3.23 1.14 3.20
CA SER A 253 -3.12 0.74 4.61
C SER A 253 -2.32 1.81 5.36
N PHE A 254 -2.99 2.71 6.07
CA PHE A 254 -2.32 3.81 6.75
C PHE A 254 -1.34 3.36 7.83
N TYR A 255 -1.63 2.25 8.52
CA TYR A 255 -0.68 1.68 9.49
C TYR A 255 0.62 1.17 8.87
N LYS A 256 0.63 0.91 7.56
CA LYS A 256 1.86 0.57 6.83
C LYS A 256 2.65 1.80 6.41
N ILE A 257 2.01 2.97 6.34
CA ILE A 257 2.63 4.24 5.94
C ILE A 257 3.11 5.00 7.18
N PHE A 258 2.24 5.12 8.17
CA PHE A 258 2.43 6.04 9.30
C PHE A 258 2.68 5.32 10.65
N GLY A 259 2.59 4.00 10.72
CA GLY A 259 2.72 3.24 11.94
C GLY A 259 1.43 2.97 12.71
#